data_953f3c186d89dbe3a6d94b692e8a4cf1
#
_entry.id   953f3c186d89dbe3a6d94b692e8a4cf1
#
_cell.length_a   1.000
_cell.length_b   1.000
_cell.length_c   1.000
_cell.angle_alpha   90.00
_cell.angle_beta   90.00
_cell.angle_gamma   90.00
#
_symmetry.space_group_name_H-M   'P 1'
#
loop_
_entity.id
_entity.type
_entity.pdbx_description
1 polymer ?
#
loop_
_entity_poly.entity_id
_entity_poly.type
_entity_poly.pdbx_seq_one_letter_code
_entity_poly.pdbx_strand_id
1 'polypeptide(L)'
;MLAAVALVLAITTAAPLAQHTRLFKPEDLSELEASDRDEWQQPGKIMDILRIGEASVVADLGAGSGWFTIRLANRVGPNGRVYAEDVQKPMIQAIKVRVDRLGLKNVETIFGTDVDPRLPRPVDAVLMVDAYHEAEKPVALLTNVAKSLKPEGRIGIVDFKKDGGGPGPAMEERVDPEAVIRDVQAAGLVLRSRETFLKYQYMLVFEKPRP
;
A
#
# COMPACT_ATOMS: atom_id res chain seq x y z
N MET A 1 -39.97 16.05 -58.21
CA MET A 1 -40.20 15.33 -56.96
C MET A 1 -38.86 15.10 -56.31
N LEU A 2 -38.50 15.93 -55.32
CA LEU A 2 -37.26 15.76 -54.52
C LEU A 2 -37.65 15.01 -53.24
N ALA A 3 -37.05 13.84 -53.04
CA ALA A 3 -37.19 13.09 -51.81
C ALA A 3 -36.12 13.57 -50.78
N ALA A 4 -36.56 14.11 -49.66
CA ALA A 4 -35.69 14.47 -48.55
C ALA A 4 -35.40 13.22 -47.71
N VAL A 5 -34.13 12.84 -47.63
CA VAL A 5 -33.65 11.77 -46.72
C VAL A 5 -33.33 12.41 -45.37
N ALA A 6 -34.13 12.09 -44.37
CA ALA A 6 -33.86 12.51 -42.99
C ALA A 6 -32.83 11.55 -42.35
N LEU A 7 -31.64 12.06 -42.05
CA LEU A 7 -30.60 11.35 -41.30
C LEU A 7 -30.93 11.43 -39.80
N VAL A 8 -31.38 10.31 -39.22
CA VAL A 8 -31.59 10.21 -37.77
C VAL A 8 -30.25 9.89 -37.11
N LEU A 9 -29.64 10.89 -36.41
CA LEU A 9 -28.45 10.69 -35.58
C LEU A 9 -28.88 10.02 -34.28
N ALA A 10 -28.58 8.75 -34.10
CA ALA A 10 -28.74 8.05 -32.82
C ALA A 10 -27.61 8.49 -31.85
N ILE A 11 -27.96 9.35 -30.88
CA ILE A 11 -27.08 9.69 -29.79
C ILE A 11 -27.10 8.52 -28.79
N THR A 12 -26.09 7.66 -28.83
CA THR A 12 -25.86 6.66 -27.81
C THR A 12 -25.26 7.37 -26.58
N THR A 13 -26.11 7.63 -25.60
CA THR A 13 -25.63 8.04 -24.24
C THR A 13 -24.96 6.82 -23.62
N ALA A 14 -23.61 6.81 -23.61
CA ALA A 14 -22.86 5.89 -22.78
C ALA A 14 -23.20 6.20 -21.30
N ALA A 15 -23.80 5.24 -20.61
CA ALA A 15 -23.98 5.33 -19.17
C ALA A 15 -22.58 5.48 -18.54
N PRO A 16 -22.39 6.37 -17.55
CA PRO A 16 -21.13 6.43 -16.84
C PRO A 16 -20.91 5.06 -16.20
N LEU A 17 -19.79 4.41 -16.55
CA LEU A 17 -19.28 3.27 -15.81
C LEU A 17 -19.14 3.74 -14.36
N ALA A 18 -19.87 3.09 -13.46
CA ALA A 18 -19.70 3.32 -12.03
C ALA A 18 -18.22 3.12 -11.74
N GLN A 19 -17.53 4.19 -11.39
CA GLN A 19 -16.18 4.11 -10.83
C GLN A 19 -16.33 3.35 -9.51
N HIS A 20 -16.03 2.06 -9.53
CA HIS A 20 -15.75 1.34 -8.32
C HIS A 20 -14.55 2.04 -7.68
N THR A 21 -14.80 2.77 -6.60
CA THR A 21 -13.72 3.31 -5.79
C THR A 21 -13.00 2.10 -5.22
N ARG A 22 -11.78 1.84 -5.72
CA ARG A 22 -10.93 0.73 -5.25
C ARG A 22 -10.52 0.88 -3.78
N LEU A 23 -10.69 2.08 -3.22
CA LEU A 23 -10.27 2.40 -1.85
C LEU A 23 -11.14 1.68 -0.82
N PHE A 24 -10.47 1.13 0.20
CA PHE A 24 -11.11 0.53 1.37
C PHE A 24 -12.01 1.53 2.09
N LYS A 25 -13.18 1.08 2.53
CA LYS A 25 -14.17 1.95 3.14
C LYS A 25 -13.85 2.22 4.62
N PRO A 26 -13.78 3.48 5.05
CA PRO A 26 -13.47 3.81 6.44
C PRO A 26 -14.46 3.26 7.47
N GLU A 27 -15.72 2.99 7.08
CA GLU A 27 -16.73 2.37 7.95
C GLU A 27 -16.41 0.90 8.29
N ASP A 28 -15.60 0.22 7.46
CA ASP A 28 -15.27 -1.20 7.60
C ASP A 28 -13.92 -1.42 8.30
N LEU A 29 -13.33 -0.39 8.91
CA LEU A 29 -12.00 -0.45 9.59
C LEU A 29 -11.83 -1.61 10.57
N SER A 30 -12.93 -2.08 11.19
CA SER A 30 -12.89 -3.23 12.10
C SER A 30 -12.48 -4.54 11.42
N GLU A 31 -12.70 -4.67 10.11
CA GLU A 31 -12.29 -5.84 9.33
C GLU A 31 -10.77 -5.96 9.23
N LEU A 32 -10.05 -4.83 9.32
CA LEU A 32 -8.59 -4.79 9.32
C LEU A 32 -7.96 -5.24 10.65
N GLU A 33 -8.78 -5.51 11.69
CA GLU A 33 -8.35 -5.80 13.05
C GLU A 33 -8.62 -7.26 13.46
N ALA A 34 -8.74 -8.18 12.50
CA ALA A 34 -9.01 -9.59 12.79
C ALA A 34 -7.99 -10.15 13.82
N SER A 35 -8.50 -10.86 14.84
CA SER A 35 -7.68 -11.35 15.97
C SER A 35 -6.64 -12.40 15.57
N ASP A 36 -6.87 -13.12 14.47
CA ASP A 36 -5.97 -14.13 13.91
C ASP A 36 -4.97 -13.56 12.89
N ARG A 37 -5.02 -12.24 12.64
CA ARG A 37 -4.20 -11.58 11.61
C ARG A 37 -2.69 -11.76 11.86
N ASP A 38 -2.25 -11.75 13.11
CA ASP A 38 -0.84 -11.99 13.46
C ASP A 38 -0.35 -13.38 12.99
N GLU A 39 -1.21 -14.39 13.05
CA GLU A 39 -0.85 -15.77 12.67
C GLU A 39 -0.63 -15.93 11.17
N TRP A 40 -1.57 -15.45 10.36
CA TRP A 40 -1.48 -15.65 8.91
C TRP A 40 -0.66 -14.57 8.19
N GLN A 41 -0.52 -13.36 8.74
CA GLN A 41 0.24 -12.27 8.11
C GLN A 41 1.69 -12.18 8.61
N GLN A 42 2.03 -12.79 9.77
CA GLN A 42 3.40 -12.91 10.29
C GLN A 42 4.19 -11.59 10.28
N PRO A 43 3.72 -10.50 10.93
CA PRO A 43 4.29 -9.16 10.81
C PRO A 43 5.76 -9.10 11.24
N GLY A 44 6.16 -9.89 12.25
CA GLY A 44 7.55 -9.99 12.68
C GLY A 44 8.48 -10.41 11.54
N LYS A 45 8.11 -11.46 10.81
CA LYS A 45 8.90 -11.98 9.68
C LYS A 45 8.96 -11.02 8.50
N ILE A 46 7.86 -10.32 8.21
CA ILE A 46 7.83 -9.25 7.20
C ILE A 46 8.86 -8.16 7.55
N MET A 47 8.85 -7.70 8.80
CA MET A 47 9.80 -6.68 9.27
C MET A 47 11.26 -7.16 9.24
N ASP A 48 11.53 -8.44 9.58
CA ASP A 48 12.86 -9.02 9.52
C ASP A 48 13.41 -9.05 8.08
N ILE A 49 12.58 -9.47 7.12
CA ILE A 49 12.95 -9.50 5.69
C ILE A 49 13.28 -8.09 5.17
N LEU A 50 12.57 -7.08 5.63
CA LEU A 50 12.83 -5.68 5.29
C LEU A 50 14.00 -5.07 6.10
N ARG A 51 14.61 -5.80 7.02
CA ARG A 51 15.65 -5.35 7.93
C ARG A 51 15.22 -4.17 8.80
N ILE A 52 13.95 -4.14 9.16
CA ILE A 52 13.43 -3.13 10.07
C ILE A 52 13.81 -3.52 11.50
N GLY A 53 14.59 -2.68 12.14
CA GLY A 53 15.08 -2.86 13.52
C GLY A 53 15.05 -1.57 14.30
N GLU A 54 15.71 -1.59 15.47
CA GLU A 54 15.80 -0.41 16.33
C GLU A 54 16.41 0.79 15.58
N ALA A 55 15.91 1.98 15.84
CA ALA A 55 16.29 3.25 15.22
C ALA A 55 16.02 3.37 13.71
N SER A 56 15.41 2.38 13.06
CA SER A 56 15.01 2.48 11.65
C SER A 56 13.99 3.61 11.43
N VAL A 57 14.06 4.23 10.27
CA VAL A 57 13.05 5.17 9.76
C VAL A 57 12.26 4.46 8.67
N VAL A 58 10.98 4.28 8.87
CA VAL A 58 10.14 3.46 8.00
C VAL A 58 8.88 4.20 7.57
N ALA A 59 8.34 3.86 6.41
CA ALA A 59 7.04 4.30 5.96
C ALA A 59 6.08 3.11 5.84
N ASP A 60 4.87 3.30 6.36
CA ASP A 60 3.71 2.42 6.22
C ASP A 60 2.75 3.10 5.24
N LEU A 61 2.70 2.62 4.00
CA LEU A 61 1.92 3.24 2.92
C LEU A 61 0.57 2.54 2.75
N GLY A 62 -0.51 3.34 2.73
CA GLY A 62 -1.86 2.82 2.83
C GLY A 62 -2.08 2.20 4.20
N ALA A 63 -1.73 2.96 5.25
CA ALA A 63 -1.66 2.45 6.62
C ALA A 63 -3.03 2.07 7.22
N GLY A 64 -4.15 2.49 6.61
CA GLY A 64 -5.51 2.12 6.97
C GLY A 64 -5.84 2.40 8.45
N SER A 65 -6.12 1.34 9.21
CA SER A 65 -6.38 1.44 10.66
C SER A 65 -5.11 1.69 11.51
N GLY A 66 -3.91 1.63 10.91
CA GLY A 66 -2.64 1.68 11.62
C GLY A 66 -2.22 0.36 12.27
N TRP A 67 -2.77 -0.77 11.81
CA TRP A 67 -2.46 -2.08 12.37
C TRP A 67 -0.96 -2.41 12.26
N PHE A 68 -0.35 -2.19 11.08
CA PHE A 68 1.10 -2.32 10.89
C PHE A 68 1.88 -1.16 11.52
N THR A 69 1.36 0.06 11.44
CA THR A 69 1.98 1.26 12.04
C THR A 69 2.41 1.04 13.50
N ILE A 70 1.52 0.44 14.33
CA ILE A 70 1.81 0.18 15.73
C ILE A 70 2.92 -0.85 15.90
N ARG A 71 2.92 -1.91 15.11
CA ARG A 71 3.95 -2.95 15.14
C ARG A 71 5.31 -2.40 14.69
N LEU A 72 5.31 -1.59 13.66
CA LEU A 72 6.49 -0.87 13.19
C LEU A 72 7.02 0.09 14.27
N ALA A 73 6.14 0.87 14.93
CA ALA A 73 6.53 1.80 15.99
C ALA A 73 7.20 1.09 17.17
N ASN A 74 6.66 -0.06 17.58
CA ASN A 74 7.27 -0.89 18.62
C ASN A 74 8.61 -1.49 18.18
N ARG A 75 8.72 -1.90 16.93
CA ARG A 75 9.93 -2.52 16.36
C ARG A 75 11.08 -1.53 16.25
N VAL A 76 10.82 -0.31 15.78
CA VAL A 76 11.86 0.70 15.60
C VAL A 76 12.24 1.42 16.89
N GLY A 77 11.43 1.29 17.95
CA GLY A 77 11.67 1.87 19.25
C GLY A 77 11.69 3.41 19.27
N PRO A 78 12.02 4.00 20.43
CA PRO A 78 11.90 5.45 20.63
C PRO A 78 12.87 6.28 19.78
N ASN A 79 13.97 5.69 19.33
CA ASN A 79 14.97 6.33 18.47
C ASN A 79 14.68 6.20 16.97
N GLY A 80 13.71 5.34 16.60
CA GLY A 80 13.23 5.19 15.23
C GLY A 80 12.10 6.16 14.89
N ARG A 81 11.58 6.04 13.66
CA ARG A 81 10.46 6.84 13.19
C ARG A 81 9.58 6.02 12.24
N VAL A 82 8.27 6.13 12.41
CA VAL A 82 7.29 5.56 11.48
C VAL A 82 6.50 6.70 10.85
N TYR A 83 6.47 6.74 9.53
CA TYR A 83 5.59 7.58 8.74
C TYR A 83 4.39 6.73 8.30
N ALA A 84 3.24 6.96 8.94
CA ALA A 84 1.99 6.30 8.61
C ALA A 84 1.25 7.16 7.59
N GLU A 85 1.30 6.74 6.35
CA GLU A 85 0.74 7.48 5.23
C GLU A 85 -0.57 6.83 4.76
N ASP A 86 -1.53 7.68 4.41
CA ASP A 86 -2.77 7.27 3.76
C ASP A 86 -3.33 8.41 2.91
N VAL A 87 -4.03 8.07 1.83
CA VAL A 87 -4.69 9.03 0.93
C VAL A 87 -6.09 9.41 1.43
N GLN A 88 -6.59 8.78 2.47
CA GLN A 88 -7.91 9.00 3.05
C GLN A 88 -7.82 9.72 4.39
N LYS A 89 -8.42 10.92 4.49
CA LYS A 89 -8.46 11.68 5.75
C LYS A 89 -9.05 10.92 6.94
N PRO A 90 -10.12 10.12 6.79
CA PRO A 90 -10.65 9.32 7.90
C PRO A 90 -9.63 8.30 8.45
N MET A 91 -8.82 7.67 7.59
CA MET A 91 -7.75 6.76 8.00
C MET A 91 -6.68 7.50 8.80
N ILE A 92 -6.20 8.64 8.32
CA ILE A 92 -5.26 9.50 9.06
C ILE A 92 -5.79 9.86 10.44
N GLN A 93 -7.07 10.18 10.55
CA GLN A 93 -7.69 10.49 11.84
C GLN A 93 -7.75 9.27 12.76
N ALA A 94 -8.11 8.10 12.24
CA ALA A 94 -8.15 6.86 13.00
C ALA A 94 -6.76 6.48 13.53
N ILE A 95 -5.72 6.58 12.69
CA ILE A 95 -4.34 6.33 13.10
C ILE A 95 -3.93 7.28 14.22
N LYS A 96 -4.20 8.58 14.08
CA LYS A 96 -3.87 9.59 15.12
C LYS A 96 -4.48 9.24 16.46
N VAL A 97 -5.78 8.97 16.50
CA VAL A 97 -6.49 8.60 17.74
C VAL A 97 -5.85 7.36 18.37
N ARG A 98 -5.51 6.37 17.55
CA ARG A 98 -4.91 5.12 18.02
C ARG A 98 -3.50 5.31 18.57
N VAL A 99 -2.66 6.05 17.86
CA VAL A 99 -1.28 6.38 18.24
C VAL A 99 -1.26 7.18 19.55
N ASP A 100 -2.12 8.19 19.67
CA ASP A 100 -2.23 9.02 20.88
C ASP A 100 -2.69 8.18 22.09
N ARG A 101 -3.71 7.32 21.90
CA ARG A 101 -4.19 6.41 22.95
C ARG A 101 -3.09 5.47 23.47
N LEU A 102 -2.20 5.00 22.59
CA LEU A 102 -1.10 4.11 22.91
C LEU A 102 0.16 4.86 23.35
N GLY A 103 0.16 6.19 23.35
CA GLY A 103 1.29 7.03 23.78
C GLY A 103 2.54 6.92 22.88
N LEU A 104 2.38 6.49 21.64
CA LEU A 104 3.48 6.32 20.69
C LEU A 104 3.95 7.70 20.18
N LYS A 105 5.23 8.06 20.50
CA LYS A 105 5.82 9.36 20.15
C LYS A 105 6.68 9.32 18.89
N ASN A 106 6.92 8.12 18.37
CA ASN A 106 7.76 7.85 17.19
C ASN A 106 6.95 7.63 15.91
N VAL A 107 5.66 7.94 15.91
CA VAL A 107 4.78 7.86 14.73
C VAL A 107 4.39 9.27 14.29
N GLU A 108 4.42 9.49 12.99
CA GLU A 108 3.93 10.70 12.32
C GLU A 108 2.98 10.29 11.20
N THR A 109 1.76 10.87 11.20
CA THR A 109 0.79 10.58 10.14
C THR A 109 0.96 11.54 8.98
N ILE A 110 0.90 11.02 7.76
CA ILE A 110 1.08 11.80 6.52
C ILE A 110 -0.14 11.62 5.63
N PHE A 111 -0.73 12.73 5.23
CA PHE A 111 -1.79 12.73 4.22
C PHE A 111 -1.14 12.83 2.84
N GLY A 112 -1.02 11.68 2.16
CA GLY A 112 -0.44 11.53 0.84
C GLY A 112 -1.42 11.81 -0.30
N THR A 113 -1.01 11.38 -1.49
CA THR A 113 -1.83 11.41 -2.70
C THR A 113 -1.64 10.10 -3.48
N ASP A 114 -2.47 9.86 -4.49
CA ASP A 114 -2.39 8.73 -5.41
C ASP A 114 -1.05 8.58 -6.16
N VAL A 115 -0.19 9.61 -6.13
CA VAL A 115 1.11 9.63 -6.82
C VAL A 115 2.29 9.99 -5.93
N ASP A 116 2.06 10.59 -4.77
CA ASP A 116 3.15 11.08 -3.91
C ASP A 116 2.83 10.83 -2.43
N PRO A 117 3.61 9.97 -1.75
CA PRO A 117 3.44 9.69 -0.32
C PRO A 117 3.90 10.85 0.57
N ARG A 118 4.51 11.90 0.01
CA ARG A 118 4.98 13.12 0.71
C ARG A 118 5.87 12.84 1.92
N LEU A 119 6.70 11.80 1.83
CA LEU A 119 7.61 11.45 2.92
C LEU A 119 8.60 12.59 3.17
N PRO A 120 8.74 13.06 4.44
CA PRO A 120 9.50 14.27 4.74
C PRO A 120 11.02 14.08 4.69
N ARG A 121 11.50 12.84 4.73
CA ARG A 121 12.93 12.49 4.63
C ARG A 121 13.12 11.06 4.11
N PRO A 122 14.35 10.70 3.69
CA PRO A 122 14.67 9.33 3.25
C PRO A 122 14.45 8.29 4.35
N VAL A 123 13.90 7.13 3.94
CA VAL A 123 13.55 6.01 4.82
C VAL A 123 14.41 4.77 4.57
N ASP A 124 14.59 3.95 5.60
CA ASP A 124 15.29 2.66 5.53
C ASP A 124 14.43 1.58 4.88
N ALA A 125 13.12 1.64 5.12
CA ALA A 125 12.17 0.72 4.52
C ALA A 125 10.83 1.41 4.24
N VAL A 126 10.16 0.91 3.21
CA VAL A 126 8.77 1.19 2.89
C VAL A 126 8.03 -0.13 2.93
N LEU A 127 6.92 -0.16 3.64
CA LEU A 127 6.01 -1.30 3.68
C LEU A 127 4.65 -0.88 3.13
N MET A 128 4.09 -1.68 2.24
CA MET A 128 2.77 -1.51 1.65
C MET A 128 2.05 -2.85 1.77
N VAL A 129 1.03 -2.93 2.62
CA VAL A 129 0.33 -4.17 2.93
C VAL A 129 -1.14 -4.02 2.62
N ASP A 130 -1.61 -4.87 1.71
CA ASP A 130 -3.03 -4.90 1.34
C ASP A 130 -3.56 -3.53 0.88
N ALA A 131 -2.72 -2.82 0.12
CA ALA A 131 -2.97 -1.46 -0.34
C ALA A 131 -2.55 -1.24 -1.81
N TYR A 132 -1.65 -2.09 -2.36
CA TYR A 132 -1.16 -1.90 -3.73
C TYR A 132 -2.29 -2.06 -4.77
N HIS A 133 -3.21 -3.00 -4.55
CA HIS A 133 -4.35 -3.23 -5.45
C HIS A 133 -5.30 -2.03 -5.57
N GLU A 134 -5.25 -1.09 -4.60
CA GLU A 134 -6.01 0.16 -4.60
C GLU A 134 -5.34 1.28 -5.42
N ALA A 135 -4.04 1.15 -5.74
CA ALA A 135 -3.28 2.21 -6.39
C ALA A 135 -3.77 2.47 -7.83
N GLU A 136 -4.25 3.69 -8.10
CA GLU A 136 -4.70 4.08 -9.44
C GLU A 136 -3.53 4.36 -10.40
N LYS A 137 -2.41 4.87 -9.88
CA LYS A 137 -1.21 5.27 -10.65
C LYS A 137 0.06 4.67 -10.04
N PRO A 138 0.17 3.32 -9.99
CA PRO A 138 1.20 2.65 -9.22
C PRO A 138 2.63 3.03 -9.65
N VAL A 139 2.92 3.16 -10.94
CA VAL A 139 4.26 3.53 -11.43
C VAL A 139 4.64 4.94 -10.96
N ALA A 140 3.72 5.91 -10.99
CA ALA A 140 4.00 7.27 -10.54
C ALA A 140 4.23 7.32 -9.02
N LEU A 141 3.40 6.62 -8.23
CA LEU A 141 3.56 6.48 -6.79
C LEU A 141 4.92 5.86 -6.46
N LEU A 142 5.24 4.71 -7.05
CA LEU A 142 6.48 3.97 -6.81
C LEU A 142 7.73 4.76 -7.22
N THR A 143 7.65 5.57 -8.29
CA THR A 143 8.74 6.47 -8.69
C THR A 143 9.04 7.50 -7.59
N ASN A 144 8.02 8.07 -6.95
CA ASN A 144 8.20 9.00 -5.85
C ASN A 144 8.62 8.31 -4.55
N VAL A 145 8.11 7.11 -4.28
CA VAL A 145 8.60 6.24 -3.19
C VAL A 145 10.09 5.94 -3.36
N ALA A 146 10.54 5.59 -4.56
CA ALA A 146 11.94 5.30 -4.85
C ALA A 146 12.87 6.49 -4.55
N LYS A 147 12.42 7.73 -4.81
CA LYS A 147 13.18 8.96 -4.46
C LYS A 147 13.39 9.09 -2.95
N SER A 148 12.39 8.71 -2.18
CA SER A 148 12.41 8.77 -0.70
C SER A 148 13.10 7.57 -0.04
N LEU A 149 13.52 6.57 -0.80
CA LEU A 149 14.22 5.41 -0.26
C LEU A 149 15.72 5.71 -0.11
N LYS A 150 16.33 5.34 1.02
CA LYS A 150 17.80 5.39 1.18
C LYS A 150 18.48 4.43 0.18
N PRO A 151 19.80 4.59 -0.09
CA PRO A 151 20.51 3.71 -1.04
C PRO A 151 20.37 2.22 -0.76
N GLU A 152 20.46 1.80 0.52
CA GLU A 152 20.33 0.41 0.96
C GLU A 152 18.90 0.07 1.43
N GLY A 153 17.96 1.00 1.24
CA GLY A 153 16.57 0.84 1.67
C GLY A 153 15.82 -0.21 0.86
N ARG A 154 14.75 -0.75 1.47
CA ARG A 154 13.91 -1.77 0.86
C ARG A 154 12.46 -1.35 0.79
N ILE A 155 11.79 -1.82 -0.24
CA ILE A 155 10.33 -1.73 -0.36
C ILE A 155 9.78 -3.13 -0.26
N GLY A 156 8.83 -3.36 0.66
CA GLY A 156 8.04 -4.57 0.75
C GLY A 156 6.61 -4.30 0.29
N ILE A 157 6.16 -5.05 -0.70
CA ILE A 157 4.76 -5.06 -1.13
C ILE A 157 4.18 -6.42 -0.78
N VAL A 158 3.16 -6.41 0.07
CA VAL A 158 2.42 -7.59 0.52
C VAL A 158 0.99 -7.44 0.07
N ASP A 159 0.50 -8.37 -0.75
CA ASP A 159 -0.87 -8.30 -1.25
C ASP A 159 -1.45 -9.70 -1.46
N PHE A 160 -2.77 -9.82 -1.65
CA PHE A 160 -3.47 -11.10 -1.71
C PHE A 160 -3.25 -11.83 -3.03
N LYS A 161 -3.03 -13.16 -2.92
CA LYS A 161 -2.92 -14.06 -4.06
C LYS A 161 -4.28 -14.22 -4.76
N LYS A 162 -4.29 -14.27 -6.09
CA LYS A 162 -5.51 -14.51 -6.87
C LYS A 162 -6.12 -15.90 -6.67
N ASP A 163 -5.32 -16.86 -6.24
CA ASP A 163 -5.71 -18.26 -6.00
C ASP A 163 -5.71 -18.65 -4.53
N GLY A 164 -5.36 -17.70 -3.63
CA GLY A 164 -5.04 -18.01 -2.24
C GLY A 164 -6.22 -18.10 -1.28
N GLY A 165 -7.43 -17.73 -1.67
CA GLY A 165 -8.57 -17.64 -0.76
C GLY A 165 -8.30 -16.69 0.41
N GLY A 166 -8.83 -16.99 1.61
CA GLY A 166 -8.62 -16.22 2.83
C GLY A 166 -9.38 -14.91 2.92
N PRO A 167 -9.04 -14.06 3.89
CA PRO A 167 -9.59 -12.71 4.00
C PRO A 167 -9.07 -11.81 2.86
N GLY A 168 -9.52 -10.55 2.84
CA GLY A 168 -9.06 -9.55 1.87
C GLY A 168 -10.05 -9.27 0.76
N PRO A 169 -9.65 -8.50 -0.26
CA PRO A 169 -10.56 -8.04 -1.31
C PRO A 169 -11.09 -9.18 -2.18
N ALA A 170 -12.13 -8.88 -2.94
CA ALA A 170 -12.68 -9.79 -3.93
C ALA A 170 -11.60 -10.25 -4.93
N MET A 171 -11.76 -11.46 -5.48
CA MET A 171 -10.71 -12.08 -6.31
C MET A 171 -10.36 -11.24 -7.56
N GLU A 172 -11.34 -10.55 -8.12
CA GLU A 172 -11.20 -9.64 -9.28
C GLU A 172 -10.40 -8.38 -8.98
N GLU A 173 -10.34 -7.96 -7.71
CA GLU A 173 -9.58 -6.77 -7.27
C GLU A 173 -8.12 -7.12 -6.96
N ARG A 174 -7.81 -8.41 -6.77
CA ARG A 174 -6.45 -8.85 -6.44
C ARG A 174 -5.52 -8.72 -7.64
N VAL A 175 -4.32 -8.22 -7.39
CA VAL A 175 -3.31 -7.98 -8.42
C VAL A 175 -2.35 -9.15 -8.54
N ASP A 176 -2.03 -9.52 -9.78
CA ASP A 176 -1.00 -10.54 -10.07
C ASP A 176 0.39 -10.03 -9.69
N PRO A 177 1.22 -10.80 -8.95
CA PRO A 177 2.56 -10.37 -8.56
C PRO A 177 3.47 -9.99 -9.74
N GLU A 178 3.27 -10.59 -10.93
CA GLU A 178 4.03 -10.20 -12.12
C GLU A 178 3.67 -8.79 -12.63
N ALA A 179 2.42 -8.37 -12.44
CA ALA A 179 2.02 -6.99 -12.75
C ALA A 179 2.69 -6.00 -11.80
N VAL A 180 2.71 -6.31 -10.50
CA VAL A 180 3.42 -5.50 -9.49
C VAL A 180 4.90 -5.37 -9.84
N ILE A 181 5.56 -6.47 -10.20
CA ILE A 181 6.98 -6.47 -10.57
C ILE A 181 7.23 -5.57 -11.77
N ARG A 182 6.40 -5.65 -12.83
CA ARG A 182 6.54 -4.78 -14.01
C ARG A 182 6.42 -3.30 -13.64
N ASP A 183 5.44 -2.93 -12.82
CA ASP A 183 5.22 -1.54 -12.42
C ASP A 183 6.37 -1.00 -11.56
N VAL A 184 6.89 -1.81 -10.63
CA VAL A 184 8.03 -1.44 -9.79
C VAL A 184 9.31 -1.29 -10.60
N GLN A 185 9.52 -2.17 -11.59
CA GLN A 185 10.66 -2.07 -12.53
C GLN A 185 10.53 -0.81 -13.42
N ALA A 186 9.33 -0.50 -13.89
CA ALA A 186 9.07 0.74 -14.63
C ALA A 186 9.33 2.01 -13.77
N ALA A 187 9.20 1.91 -12.45
CA ALA A 187 9.58 2.96 -11.50
C ALA A 187 11.08 3.03 -11.18
N GLY A 188 11.92 2.21 -11.82
CA GLY A 188 13.38 2.23 -11.69
C GLY A 188 13.94 1.41 -10.52
N LEU A 189 13.16 0.51 -9.95
CA LEU A 189 13.57 -0.38 -8.88
C LEU A 189 13.81 -1.81 -9.41
N VAL A 190 14.50 -2.65 -8.64
CA VAL A 190 14.77 -4.02 -9.00
C VAL A 190 14.19 -4.99 -7.97
N LEU A 191 13.68 -6.13 -8.46
CA LEU A 191 13.21 -7.20 -7.58
C LEU A 191 14.42 -7.83 -6.87
N ARG A 192 14.37 -7.85 -5.54
CA ARG A 192 15.37 -8.51 -4.69
C ARG A 192 14.97 -9.94 -4.36
N SER A 193 13.75 -10.13 -3.89
CA SER A 193 13.23 -11.45 -3.56
C SER A 193 11.71 -11.53 -3.64
N ARG A 194 11.24 -12.76 -3.79
CA ARG A 194 9.84 -13.15 -3.75
C ARG A 194 9.68 -14.15 -2.61
N GLU A 195 8.89 -13.80 -1.61
CA GLU A 195 8.70 -14.58 -0.41
C GLU A 195 7.39 -15.38 -0.48
N THR A 196 7.42 -16.63 -0.04
CA THR A 196 6.30 -17.58 -0.18
C THR A 196 5.72 -18.05 1.15
N PHE A 197 6.18 -17.53 2.28
CA PHE A 197 5.80 -17.99 3.60
C PHE A 197 4.37 -17.59 4.03
N LEU A 198 3.80 -16.58 3.41
CA LEU A 198 2.45 -16.11 3.72
C LEU A 198 1.40 -17.04 3.11
N LYS A 199 0.42 -17.41 3.91
CA LYS A 199 -0.63 -18.36 3.51
C LYS A 199 -1.50 -17.81 2.37
N TYR A 200 -2.03 -16.60 2.53
CA TYR A 200 -3.01 -16.00 1.62
C TYR A 200 -2.42 -14.91 0.72
N GLN A 201 -1.24 -14.41 1.07
CA GLN A 201 -0.60 -13.29 0.41
C GLN A 201 0.73 -13.68 -0.23
N TYR A 202 1.19 -12.88 -1.16
CA TYR A 202 2.59 -12.85 -1.59
C TYR A 202 3.31 -11.68 -0.93
N MET A 203 4.62 -11.75 -0.84
CA MET A 203 5.47 -10.62 -0.49
C MET A 203 6.56 -10.48 -1.52
N LEU A 204 6.68 -9.29 -2.09
CA LEU A 204 7.73 -8.91 -3.03
C LEU A 204 8.61 -7.86 -2.36
N VAL A 205 9.93 -8.05 -2.46
CA VAL A 205 10.92 -7.12 -1.92
C VAL A 205 11.69 -6.50 -3.06
N PHE A 206 11.81 -5.17 -3.03
CA PHE A 206 12.52 -4.40 -4.04
C PHE A 206 13.57 -3.50 -3.40
N GLU A 207 14.56 -3.12 -4.20
CA GLU A 207 15.62 -2.19 -3.80
C GLU A 207 16.02 -1.31 -4.99
N LYS A 208 16.80 -0.28 -4.73
CA LYS A 208 17.43 0.49 -5.81
C LYS A 208 18.44 -0.37 -6.55
N PRO A 209 18.59 -0.21 -7.88
CA PRO A 209 19.68 -0.86 -8.60
C PRO A 209 21.01 -0.43 -8.00
N ARG A 210 21.95 -1.37 -7.89
CA ARG A 210 23.32 -1.07 -7.46
C ARG A 210 24.09 -0.45 -8.63
N PRO A 211 24.97 0.54 -8.35
CA PRO A 211 25.82 1.13 -9.38
C PRO A 211 26.77 0.10 -10.02
#